data_0768dd1ad7ca9ac152cfb3316a52d105
#
_entry.id   0768dd1ad7ca9ac152cfb3316a52d105
#
_cell.length_a   1.000
_cell.length_b   1.000
_cell.length_c   1.000
_cell.angle_alpha   90.00
_cell.angle_beta   90.00
_cell.angle_gamma   90.00
#
_symmetry.space_group_name_H-M   'P 1'
#
loop_
_entity.id
_entity.type
_entity.pdbx_description
1 polymer ?
#
loop_
_entity_poly.entity_id
_entity_poly.type
_entity_poly.pdbx_seq_one_letter_code
_entity_poly.pdbx_strand_id
1 'polypeptide(L)'
;PEYLIALWLIPVLIVLYILFNRNRKRLLEKFADKDLHKFIMYSFSGAKSKLKFGLILIALTLLILAFANPQVGTKMQEVKQTGIDVYILLDVSRSMAAEDIKPNRLEKAKYQISNLIQKLRGDRIGLIIFSGDAYIQFPLTTDYSAANLFLSAVDFNSVPQPGTAIASAIKMAVESFDSAATDKAIIVITDGEDHEGDIDAAVEEATDKEIKIY
;
A
#
# COMPACT_ATOMS: atom_id res chain seq x y z
N PRO A 1 14.87 16.71 6.97
CA PRO A 1 15.39 17.34 8.20
C PRO A 1 16.68 18.14 7.97
N GLU A 2 17.39 17.94 6.84
CA GLU A 2 18.68 18.61 6.58
C GLU A 2 18.55 20.13 6.46
N TYR A 3 17.44 20.62 5.90
CA TYR A 3 17.18 22.06 5.78
C TYR A 3 16.99 22.80 7.11
N LEU A 4 16.72 22.08 8.21
CA LEU A 4 16.64 22.68 9.55
C LEU A 4 18.00 23.17 10.05
N ILE A 5 19.10 22.68 9.49
CA ILE A 5 20.46 23.16 9.78
C ILE A 5 20.58 24.64 9.39
N ALA A 6 19.84 25.11 8.37
CA ALA A 6 19.80 26.50 7.97
C ALA A 6 19.28 27.45 9.08
N LEU A 7 18.56 26.94 10.07
CA LEU A 7 18.16 27.73 11.25
C LEU A 7 19.36 28.28 12.06
N TRP A 8 20.51 27.59 11.99
CA TRP A 8 21.74 28.07 12.62
C TRP A 8 22.27 29.37 11.98
N LEU A 9 21.80 29.71 10.80
CA LEU A 9 22.15 30.96 10.13
C LEU A 9 21.54 32.19 10.84
N ILE A 10 20.40 32.03 11.54
CA ILE A 10 19.72 33.11 12.26
C ILE A 10 20.57 33.69 13.39
N PRO A 11 21.10 32.90 14.36
CA PRO A 11 21.95 33.47 15.42
C PRO A 11 23.22 34.11 14.86
N VAL A 12 23.81 33.58 13.77
CA VAL A 12 24.96 34.18 13.12
C VAL A 12 24.61 35.57 12.56
N LEU A 13 23.46 35.72 11.91
CA LEU A 13 23.00 37.01 11.38
C LEU A 13 22.73 38.02 12.51
N ILE A 14 22.18 37.58 13.65
CA ILE A 14 21.95 38.42 14.83
C ILE A 14 23.28 38.95 15.36
N VAL A 15 24.29 38.07 15.53
CA VAL A 15 25.63 38.45 16.02
C VAL A 15 26.27 39.45 15.05
N LEU A 16 26.23 39.17 13.76
CA LEU A 16 26.76 40.09 12.72
C LEU A 16 26.08 41.45 12.76
N TYR A 17 24.74 41.50 12.91
CA TYR A 17 24.00 42.74 13.03
C TYR A 17 24.43 43.55 14.26
N ILE A 18 24.59 42.91 15.42
CA ILE A 18 25.04 43.55 16.64
C ILE A 18 26.46 44.12 16.48
N LEU A 19 27.39 43.32 15.91
CA LEU A 19 28.76 43.74 15.64
C LEU A 19 28.80 44.92 14.68
N PHE A 20 28.07 44.85 13.58
CA PHE A 20 27.99 45.92 12.58
C PHE A 20 27.43 47.19 13.16
N ASN A 21 26.37 47.10 13.99
CA ASN A 21 25.77 48.28 14.60
C ASN A 21 26.67 48.91 15.67
N ARG A 22 27.45 48.10 16.40
CA ARG A 22 28.48 48.57 17.34
C ARG A 22 29.64 49.26 16.60
N ASN A 23 30.14 48.68 15.54
CA ASN A 23 31.21 49.27 14.74
C ASN A 23 30.77 50.55 14.05
N ARG A 24 29.51 50.59 13.55
CA ARG A 24 28.93 51.82 12.95
C ARG A 24 28.86 52.96 13.96
N LYS A 25 28.42 52.70 15.20
CA LYS A 25 28.39 53.70 16.26
C LYS A 25 29.79 54.21 16.58
N ARG A 26 30.79 53.30 16.73
CA ARG A 26 32.18 53.69 16.99
C ARG A 26 32.80 54.52 15.88
N LEU A 27 32.47 54.20 14.61
CA LEU A 27 32.93 54.98 13.47
C LEU A 27 32.29 56.40 13.43
N LEU A 28 30.97 56.50 13.70
CA LEU A 28 30.27 57.77 13.77
C LEU A 28 30.80 58.65 14.89
N GLU A 29 31.13 58.09 16.04
CA GLU A 29 31.77 58.81 17.16
C GLU A 29 33.16 59.35 16.84
N LYS A 30 33.86 58.74 15.88
CA LYS A 30 35.22 59.19 15.45
C LYS A 30 35.17 60.30 14.38
N PHE A 31 34.06 60.40 13.59
CA PHE A 31 33.98 61.26 12.39
C PHE A 31 33.16 62.52 12.62
N ALA A 32 32.38 62.67 13.69
CA ALA A 32 31.50 63.81 13.87
C ALA A 32 31.57 64.35 15.29
N ASP A 33 31.74 65.66 15.44
CA ASP A 33 31.59 66.41 16.71
C ASP A 33 30.16 66.26 17.22
N LYS A 34 29.99 66.26 18.55
CA LYS A 34 28.70 65.93 19.22
C LYS A 34 27.52 66.85 18.75
N ASP A 35 27.79 68.01 18.29
CA ASP A 35 26.76 68.97 17.82
C ASP A 35 26.27 68.64 16.38
N LEU A 36 27.12 68.10 15.52
CA LEU A 36 26.75 67.67 14.16
C LEU A 36 25.94 66.35 14.19
N HIS A 37 26.15 65.52 15.22
CA HIS A 37 25.39 64.30 15.43
C HIS A 37 23.87 64.52 15.50
N LYS A 38 23.43 65.58 16.14
CA LYS A 38 22.00 65.90 16.26
C LYS A 38 21.34 66.22 14.93
N PHE A 39 22.05 66.84 14.04
CA PHE A 39 21.51 67.26 12.73
C PHE A 39 21.50 66.14 11.71
N ILE A 40 22.51 65.28 11.71
CA ILE A 40 22.61 64.13 10.80
C ILE A 40 21.74 62.95 11.23
N MET A 41 21.53 62.74 12.53
CA MET A 41 20.76 61.63 13.08
C MET A 41 19.25 61.88 13.13
N TYR A 42 18.76 63.05 12.81
CA TYR A 42 17.32 63.36 12.82
C TYR A 42 16.53 62.51 11.83
N SER A 43 17.16 62.04 10.75
CA SER A 43 16.55 61.17 9.73
C SER A 43 16.72 59.65 10.00
N PHE A 44 17.53 59.22 11.00
CA PHE A 44 17.84 57.83 11.28
C PHE A 44 17.17 57.36 12.56
N SER A 45 15.93 56.89 12.46
CA SER A 45 15.25 56.23 13.56
C SER A 45 15.84 54.82 13.78
N GLY A 46 16.64 54.66 14.87
CA GLY A 46 17.18 53.34 15.23
C GLY A 46 16.10 52.28 15.51
N ALA A 47 14.88 52.71 15.86
CA ALA A 47 13.73 51.85 16.02
C ALA A 47 13.28 51.24 14.68
N LYS A 48 13.22 52.06 13.61
CA LYS A 48 12.86 51.59 12.25
C LYS A 48 13.88 50.57 11.70
N SER A 49 15.17 50.77 11.96
CA SER A 49 16.22 49.85 11.55
C SER A 49 16.11 48.49 12.27
N LYS A 50 15.83 48.49 13.57
CA LYS A 50 15.61 47.25 14.35
C LYS A 50 14.35 46.51 13.89
N LEU A 51 13.25 47.25 13.64
CA LEU A 51 12.00 46.68 13.12
C LEU A 51 12.20 46.02 11.76
N LYS A 52 12.89 46.71 10.84
CA LYS A 52 13.19 46.18 9.51
C LYS A 52 14.03 44.89 9.58
N PHE A 53 15.05 44.87 10.44
CA PHE A 53 15.88 43.69 10.63
C PHE A 53 15.08 42.53 11.24
N GLY A 54 14.20 42.80 12.23
CA GLY A 54 13.31 41.79 12.80
C GLY A 54 12.37 41.17 11.78
N LEU A 55 11.75 42.00 10.90
CA LEU A 55 10.88 41.53 9.85
C LEU A 55 11.64 40.65 8.83
N ILE A 56 12.88 40.99 8.50
CA ILE A 56 13.73 40.17 7.60
C ILE A 56 14.03 38.82 8.25
N LEU A 57 14.34 38.78 9.56
CA LEU A 57 14.58 37.54 10.27
C LEU A 57 13.34 36.65 10.30
N ILE A 58 12.16 37.23 10.57
CA ILE A 58 10.89 36.49 10.55
C ILE A 58 10.63 35.93 9.16
N ALA A 59 10.78 36.74 8.12
CA ALA A 59 10.60 36.28 6.74
C ALA A 59 11.56 35.14 6.39
N LEU A 60 12.83 35.26 6.79
CA LEU A 60 13.83 34.20 6.55
C LEU A 60 13.48 32.90 7.32
N THR A 61 13.02 33.03 8.56
CA THR A 61 12.59 31.87 9.36
C THR A 61 11.42 31.14 8.72
N LEU A 62 10.40 31.88 8.27
CA LEU A 62 9.24 31.32 7.58
C LEU A 62 9.63 30.66 6.25
N LEU A 63 10.59 31.27 5.54
CA LEU A 63 11.09 30.70 4.29
C LEU A 63 11.85 29.40 4.53
N ILE A 64 12.69 29.31 5.56
CA ILE A 64 13.39 28.08 5.94
C ILE A 64 12.37 26.99 6.33
N LEU A 65 11.33 27.34 7.11
CA LEU A 65 10.28 26.41 7.47
C LEU A 65 9.47 25.92 6.27
N ALA A 66 9.22 26.80 5.29
CA ALA A 66 8.54 26.44 4.05
C ALA A 66 9.38 25.47 3.20
N PHE A 67 10.70 25.71 3.09
CA PHE A 67 11.59 24.78 2.39
C PHE A 67 11.83 23.47 3.16
N ALA A 68 11.79 23.51 4.48
CA ALA A 68 11.91 22.30 5.31
C ALA A 68 10.77 21.32 5.06
N ASN A 69 9.65 21.78 4.47
CA ASN A 69 8.48 20.99 4.11
C ASN A 69 8.25 19.90 5.17
N PRO A 70 7.90 20.26 6.43
CA PRO A 70 7.71 19.27 7.46
C PRO A 70 6.55 18.37 7.03
N GLN A 71 6.89 17.26 6.38
CA GLN A 71 5.93 16.22 6.10
C GLN A 71 5.53 15.66 7.46
N VAL A 72 4.45 16.17 8.00
CA VAL A 72 3.68 15.47 9.02
C VAL A 72 3.02 14.32 8.29
N GLY A 73 3.86 13.37 7.81
CA GLY A 73 3.41 12.16 7.18
C GLY A 73 2.73 11.34 8.25
N THR A 74 1.45 11.08 8.08
CA THR A 74 0.90 9.82 8.52
C THR A 74 1.86 8.77 7.97
N LYS A 75 2.66 8.13 8.85
CA LYS A 75 3.31 6.88 8.49
C LYS A 75 2.16 6.05 7.92
N MET A 76 2.22 5.67 6.64
CA MET A 76 1.44 4.54 6.18
C MET A 76 1.82 3.43 7.16
N GLN A 77 0.96 3.20 8.14
CA GLN A 77 0.99 2.01 8.92
C GLN A 77 0.69 0.96 7.86
N GLU A 78 1.68 0.12 7.51
CA GLU A 78 1.37 -1.14 6.88
C GLU A 78 0.33 -1.76 7.80
N VAL A 79 -0.93 -1.66 7.41
CA VAL A 79 -1.99 -2.44 8.00
C VAL A 79 -1.59 -3.85 7.60
N LYS A 80 -0.92 -4.57 8.52
CA LYS A 80 -0.82 -6.02 8.40
C LYS A 80 -2.27 -6.48 8.27
N GLN A 81 -2.67 -6.73 7.04
CA GLN A 81 -3.93 -7.40 6.80
C GLN A 81 -3.79 -8.75 7.50
N THR A 82 -4.48 -8.91 8.60
CA THR A 82 -4.63 -10.19 9.31
C THR A 82 -5.66 -11.07 8.60
N GLY A 83 -5.87 -10.83 7.31
CA GLY A 83 -6.73 -11.64 6.47
C GLY A 83 -6.04 -12.93 6.06
N ILE A 84 -6.84 -13.96 5.77
CA ILE A 84 -6.39 -15.23 5.21
C ILE A 84 -6.34 -15.13 3.67
N ASP A 85 -5.46 -15.93 3.08
CA ASP A 85 -5.43 -16.14 1.63
C ASP A 85 -6.20 -17.39 1.29
N VAL A 86 -7.19 -17.28 0.42
CA VAL A 86 -8.05 -18.40 0.03
C VAL A 86 -8.00 -18.61 -1.47
N TYR A 87 -7.53 -19.77 -1.92
CA TYR A 87 -7.77 -20.20 -3.29
C TYR A 87 -8.97 -21.14 -3.34
N ILE A 88 -9.89 -20.85 -4.25
CA ILE A 88 -11.01 -21.75 -4.58
C ILE A 88 -10.65 -22.48 -5.87
N LEU A 89 -10.72 -23.82 -5.82
CA LEU A 89 -10.54 -24.68 -6.96
C LEU A 89 -11.92 -25.16 -7.40
N LEU A 90 -12.34 -24.73 -8.59
CA LEU A 90 -13.66 -25.00 -9.12
C LEU A 90 -13.57 -25.96 -10.31
N ASP A 91 -14.18 -27.11 -10.15
CA ASP A 91 -14.35 -28.10 -11.21
C ASP A 91 -15.33 -27.57 -12.28
N VAL A 92 -14.89 -27.58 -13.53
CA VAL A 92 -15.70 -27.18 -14.70
C VAL A 92 -15.84 -28.35 -15.67
N SER A 93 -15.54 -29.57 -15.25
CA SER A 93 -15.70 -30.79 -16.05
C SER A 93 -17.17 -31.01 -16.45
N ARG A 94 -17.37 -31.87 -17.43
CA ARG A 94 -18.72 -32.15 -17.96
C ARG A 94 -19.67 -32.77 -16.94
N SER A 95 -19.17 -33.46 -15.93
CA SER A 95 -20.00 -34.02 -14.85
C SER A 95 -20.70 -32.93 -14.04
N MET A 96 -20.09 -31.74 -13.94
CA MET A 96 -20.69 -30.55 -13.30
C MET A 96 -21.87 -29.95 -14.07
N ALA A 97 -22.16 -30.41 -15.29
CA ALA A 97 -23.35 -30.05 -16.05
C ALA A 97 -24.61 -30.81 -15.57
N ALA A 98 -24.48 -31.79 -14.68
CA ALA A 98 -25.61 -32.54 -14.17
C ALA A 98 -26.64 -31.62 -13.48
N GLU A 99 -27.94 -31.87 -13.77
CA GLU A 99 -29.09 -31.10 -13.26
C GLU A 99 -29.79 -31.75 -12.06
N ASP A 100 -29.12 -32.66 -11.39
CA ASP A 100 -29.58 -33.23 -10.11
C ASP A 100 -29.75 -32.15 -9.03
N ILE A 101 -28.95 -31.07 -9.17
CA ILE A 101 -29.08 -29.82 -8.39
C ILE A 101 -29.37 -28.68 -9.39
N LYS A 102 -30.51 -28.02 -9.21
CA LYS A 102 -30.92 -26.96 -10.14
C LYS A 102 -30.16 -25.64 -9.93
N PRO A 103 -29.79 -24.92 -11.02
CA PRO A 103 -30.01 -25.25 -12.41
C PRO A 103 -29.08 -26.37 -12.92
N ASN A 104 -27.84 -26.44 -12.46
CA ASN A 104 -26.85 -27.51 -12.56
C ASN A 104 -25.80 -27.35 -11.45
N ARG A 105 -24.90 -28.33 -11.30
CA ARG A 105 -23.88 -28.33 -10.23
C ARG A 105 -22.95 -27.11 -10.35
N LEU A 106 -22.48 -26.76 -11.56
CA LEU A 106 -21.58 -25.61 -11.76
C LEU A 106 -22.22 -24.30 -11.35
N GLU A 107 -23.45 -24.01 -11.82
CA GLU A 107 -24.12 -22.76 -11.49
C GLU A 107 -24.43 -22.69 -9.98
N LYS A 108 -24.72 -23.82 -9.35
CA LYS A 108 -24.90 -23.88 -7.90
C LYS A 108 -23.59 -23.60 -7.16
N ALA A 109 -22.46 -24.16 -7.63
CA ALA A 109 -21.13 -23.88 -7.09
C ALA A 109 -20.78 -22.39 -7.21
N LYS A 110 -20.96 -21.81 -8.41
CA LYS A 110 -20.74 -20.38 -8.65
C LYS A 110 -21.56 -19.50 -7.70
N TYR A 111 -22.81 -19.83 -7.48
CA TYR A 111 -23.67 -19.12 -6.53
C TYR A 111 -23.13 -19.19 -5.10
N GLN A 112 -22.68 -20.37 -4.66
CA GLN A 112 -22.12 -20.54 -3.30
C GLN A 112 -20.79 -19.80 -3.15
N ILE A 113 -19.93 -19.82 -4.18
CA ILE A 113 -18.68 -19.06 -4.20
C ILE A 113 -18.98 -17.54 -4.10
N SER A 114 -19.94 -17.03 -4.87
CA SER A 114 -20.34 -15.62 -4.80
C SER A 114 -20.83 -15.24 -3.39
N ASN A 115 -21.62 -16.11 -2.75
CA ASN A 115 -22.06 -15.89 -1.36
C ASN A 115 -20.86 -15.91 -0.37
N LEU A 116 -19.88 -16.77 -0.60
CA LEU A 116 -18.68 -16.83 0.21
C LEU A 116 -17.87 -15.53 0.06
N ILE A 117 -17.65 -15.07 -1.18
CA ILE A 117 -16.96 -13.81 -1.47
C ILE A 117 -17.58 -12.63 -0.72
N GLN A 118 -18.92 -12.56 -0.63
CA GLN A 118 -19.62 -11.50 0.08
C GLN A 118 -19.43 -11.54 1.61
N LYS A 119 -19.09 -12.69 2.17
CA LYS A 119 -18.84 -12.87 3.61
C LYS A 119 -17.39 -12.57 4.00
N LEU A 120 -16.47 -12.66 3.05
CA LEU A 120 -15.06 -12.37 3.27
C LEU A 120 -14.88 -10.84 3.43
N ARG A 121 -14.15 -10.44 4.48
CA ARG A 121 -13.84 -9.03 4.73
C ARG A 121 -12.37 -8.90 5.13
N GLY A 122 -11.59 -8.39 4.20
CA GLY A 122 -10.15 -8.20 4.42
C GLY A 122 -9.28 -9.40 4.04
N ASP A 123 -9.89 -10.50 3.58
CA ASP A 123 -9.20 -11.68 3.05
C ASP A 123 -8.88 -11.52 1.57
N ARG A 124 -7.85 -12.21 1.08
CA ARG A 124 -7.58 -12.29 -0.36
C ARG A 124 -8.18 -13.57 -0.91
N ILE A 125 -8.81 -13.48 -2.06
CA ILE A 125 -9.41 -14.63 -2.73
C ILE A 125 -8.85 -14.77 -4.14
N GLY A 126 -8.53 -15.99 -4.53
CA GLY A 126 -8.17 -16.39 -5.90
C GLY A 126 -9.07 -17.52 -6.37
N LEU A 127 -9.21 -17.66 -7.68
CA LEU A 127 -9.97 -18.74 -8.31
C LEU A 127 -9.10 -19.48 -9.32
N ILE A 128 -9.05 -20.78 -9.17
CA ILE A 128 -8.49 -21.72 -10.12
C ILE A 128 -9.64 -22.57 -10.64
N ILE A 129 -9.77 -22.67 -11.94
CA ILE A 129 -10.71 -23.57 -12.61
C ILE A 129 -9.96 -24.77 -13.14
N PHE A 130 -10.56 -25.94 -13.07
CA PHE A 130 -9.93 -27.15 -13.57
C PHE A 130 -10.91 -28.11 -14.21
N SER A 131 -10.38 -28.91 -15.14
CA SER A 131 -10.99 -30.07 -15.75
C SER A 131 -9.85 -31.07 -16.04
N GLY A 132 -9.51 -31.42 -17.25
CA GLY A 132 -8.30 -32.19 -17.56
C GLY A 132 -6.99 -31.43 -17.37
N ASP A 133 -7.04 -30.14 -17.14
CA ASP A 133 -5.92 -29.26 -16.80
C ASP A 133 -6.40 -28.16 -15.86
N ALA A 134 -5.49 -27.38 -15.24
CA ALA A 134 -5.82 -26.34 -14.30
C ALA A 134 -5.36 -24.96 -14.80
N TYR A 135 -6.18 -23.91 -14.54
CA TYR A 135 -5.89 -22.54 -14.97
C TYR A 135 -6.30 -21.54 -13.87
N ILE A 136 -5.46 -20.53 -13.65
CA ILE A 136 -5.79 -19.42 -12.76
C ILE A 136 -6.79 -18.51 -13.49
N GLN A 137 -8.05 -18.50 -13.03
CA GLN A 137 -9.08 -17.60 -13.53
C GLN A 137 -8.85 -16.17 -13.07
N PHE A 138 -8.48 -16.00 -11.80
CA PHE A 138 -7.93 -14.75 -11.25
C PHE A 138 -7.03 -15.02 -10.05
N PRO A 139 -5.94 -14.23 -9.89
CA PRO A 139 -5.01 -14.36 -8.79
C PRO A 139 -5.63 -13.83 -7.49
N LEU A 140 -4.91 -13.98 -6.37
CA LEU A 140 -5.32 -13.45 -5.07
C LEU A 140 -5.61 -11.95 -5.14
N THR A 141 -6.83 -11.57 -4.82
CA THR A 141 -7.31 -10.18 -4.85
C THR A 141 -8.24 -9.87 -3.68
N THR A 142 -8.30 -8.60 -3.30
CA THR A 142 -9.30 -8.05 -2.39
C THR A 142 -10.43 -7.34 -3.13
N ASP A 143 -10.36 -7.26 -4.47
CA ASP A 143 -11.43 -6.72 -5.29
C ASP A 143 -12.50 -7.78 -5.55
N TYR A 144 -13.45 -7.87 -4.61
CA TYR A 144 -14.55 -8.83 -4.68
C TYR A 144 -15.53 -8.58 -5.84
N SER A 145 -15.57 -7.35 -6.36
CA SER A 145 -16.40 -7.01 -7.51
C SER A 145 -15.80 -7.61 -8.78
N ALA A 146 -14.50 -7.44 -8.99
CA ALA A 146 -13.76 -8.08 -10.08
C ALA A 146 -13.82 -9.60 -9.96
N ALA A 147 -13.63 -10.16 -8.75
CA ALA A 147 -13.71 -11.61 -8.51
C ALA A 147 -15.07 -12.17 -8.93
N ASN A 148 -16.18 -11.53 -8.56
CA ASN A 148 -17.51 -11.96 -8.97
C ASN A 148 -17.73 -11.85 -10.50
N LEU A 149 -17.19 -10.82 -11.15
CA LEU A 149 -17.24 -10.66 -12.59
C LEU A 149 -16.56 -11.84 -13.30
N PHE A 150 -15.32 -12.15 -12.92
CA PHE A 150 -14.56 -13.27 -13.48
C PHE A 150 -15.21 -14.63 -13.19
N LEU A 151 -15.77 -14.82 -11.98
CA LEU A 151 -16.51 -16.02 -11.63
C LEU A 151 -17.74 -16.19 -12.52
N SER A 152 -18.47 -15.11 -12.82
CA SER A 152 -19.67 -15.18 -13.68
C SER A 152 -19.36 -15.64 -15.11
N ALA A 153 -18.14 -15.32 -15.61
CA ALA A 153 -17.69 -15.68 -16.95
C ALA A 153 -17.25 -17.14 -17.09
N VAL A 154 -17.13 -17.88 -15.98
CA VAL A 154 -16.73 -19.31 -16.00
C VAL A 154 -17.86 -20.15 -16.57
N ASP A 155 -17.52 -21.03 -17.53
CA ASP A 155 -18.41 -22.02 -18.13
C ASP A 155 -17.70 -23.37 -18.36
N PHE A 156 -18.42 -24.38 -18.86
CA PHE A 156 -17.88 -25.72 -19.11
C PHE A 156 -16.81 -25.76 -20.23
N ASN A 157 -16.69 -24.71 -21.04
CA ASN A 157 -15.70 -24.61 -22.12
C ASN A 157 -14.49 -23.78 -21.70
N SER A 158 -14.47 -23.28 -20.46
CA SER A 158 -13.35 -22.47 -19.96
C SER A 158 -12.05 -23.25 -19.88
N VAL A 159 -12.12 -24.58 -19.73
CA VAL A 159 -10.97 -25.49 -19.81
C VAL A 159 -11.17 -26.40 -21.02
N PRO A 160 -10.30 -26.32 -22.05
CA PRO A 160 -10.47 -27.09 -23.30
C PRO A 160 -10.30 -28.60 -23.12
N GLN A 161 -9.46 -29.03 -22.19
CA GLN A 161 -9.10 -30.43 -21.98
C GLN A 161 -10.11 -31.13 -21.06
N PRO A 162 -10.77 -32.22 -21.55
CA PRO A 162 -11.68 -32.97 -20.69
C PRO A 162 -10.88 -33.83 -19.69
N GLY A 163 -11.42 -33.99 -18.47
CA GLY A 163 -10.80 -34.76 -17.39
C GLY A 163 -11.13 -34.15 -16.05
N THR A 164 -10.45 -34.59 -15.01
CA THR A 164 -10.56 -34.01 -13.65
C THR A 164 -9.19 -34.10 -12.98
N ALA A 165 -8.37 -33.07 -13.17
CA ALA A 165 -6.99 -33.00 -12.72
C ALA A 165 -6.88 -32.26 -11.36
N ILE A 166 -7.44 -32.84 -10.30
CA ILE A 166 -7.48 -32.22 -8.95
C ILE A 166 -6.06 -31.99 -8.42
N ALA A 167 -5.15 -32.94 -8.58
CA ALA A 167 -3.77 -32.83 -8.11
C ALA A 167 -3.04 -31.64 -8.75
N SER A 168 -3.26 -31.43 -10.07
CA SER A 168 -2.69 -30.28 -10.80
C SER A 168 -3.23 -28.95 -10.27
N ALA A 169 -4.53 -28.88 -9.99
CA ALA A 169 -5.16 -27.68 -9.43
C ALA A 169 -4.63 -27.35 -8.01
N ILE A 170 -4.44 -28.36 -7.17
CA ILE A 170 -3.87 -28.18 -5.81
C ILE A 170 -2.42 -27.68 -5.93
N LYS A 171 -1.57 -28.30 -6.77
CA LYS A 171 -0.18 -27.87 -6.97
C LYS A 171 -0.11 -26.42 -7.47
N MET A 172 -0.94 -26.06 -8.45
CA MET A 172 -1.03 -24.70 -8.97
C MET A 172 -1.41 -23.69 -7.86
N ALA A 173 -2.36 -24.03 -6.99
CA ALA A 173 -2.73 -23.19 -5.86
C ALA A 173 -1.57 -23.03 -4.87
N VAL A 174 -0.90 -24.14 -4.52
CA VAL A 174 0.24 -24.14 -3.59
C VAL A 174 1.40 -23.28 -4.08
N GLU A 175 1.69 -23.30 -5.39
CA GLU A 175 2.71 -22.47 -6.02
C GLU A 175 2.32 -21.00 -6.14
N SER A 176 1.01 -20.73 -6.20
CA SER A 176 0.47 -19.38 -6.40
C SER A 176 0.32 -18.57 -5.11
N PHE A 177 0.51 -19.17 -3.96
CA PHE A 177 0.50 -18.43 -2.69
C PHE A 177 1.79 -17.64 -2.49
N ASP A 178 1.64 -16.37 -2.11
CA ASP A 178 2.76 -15.55 -1.64
C ASP A 178 3.32 -16.06 -0.31
N SER A 179 4.64 -15.99 -0.15
CA SER A 179 5.32 -16.35 1.11
C SER A 179 4.97 -15.40 2.28
N ALA A 180 4.35 -14.27 2.01
CA ALA A 180 4.07 -13.23 3.01
C ALA A 180 2.73 -13.41 3.76
N ALA A 181 1.84 -14.31 3.31
CA ALA A 181 0.55 -14.55 3.97
C ALA A 181 0.73 -15.36 5.26
N THR A 182 -0.01 -14.98 6.29
CA THR A 182 0.04 -15.65 7.61
C THR A 182 -0.75 -16.96 7.63
N ASP A 183 -1.96 -16.95 7.08
CA ASP A 183 -2.82 -18.13 6.99
C ASP A 183 -3.26 -18.37 5.55
N LYS A 184 -3.25 -19.65 5.11
CA LYS A 184 -3.55 -20.06 3.75
C LYS A 184 -4.57 -21.18 3.75
N ALA A 185 -5.55 -21.09 2.86
CA ALA A 185 -6.55 -22.12 2.69
C ALA A 185 -6.86 -22.39 1.22
N ILE A 186 -7.12 -23.64 0.90
CA ILE A 186 -7.62 -24.11 -0.39
C ILE A 186 -9.00 -24.71 -0.16
N ILE A 187 -9.97 -24.31 -0.97
CA ILE A 187 -11.32 -24.86 -0.99
C ILE A 187 -11.53 -25.55 -2.32
N VAL A 188 -11.69 -26.87 -2.31
CA VAL A 188 -11.94 -27.67 -3.50
C VAL A 188 -13.43 -27.89 -3.68
N ILE A 189 -13.97 -27.55 -4.85
CA ILE A 189 -15.37 -27.75 -5.21
C ILE A 189 -15.41 -28.61 -6.45
N THR A 190 -15.71 -29.88 -6.25
CA THR A 190 -15.77 -30.92 -7.28
C THR A 190 -16.91 -31.90 -6.97
N ASP A 191 -17.30 -32.73 -7.93
CA ASP A 191 -18.21 -33.86 -7.69
C ASP A 191 -17.48 -35.15 -7.28
N GLY A 192 -16.15 -35.08 -7.17
CA GLY A 192 -15.33 -36.15 -6.60
C GLY A 192 -14.84 -37.22 -7.61
N GLU A 193 -15.12 -37.08 -8.89
CA GLU A 193 -14.60 -38.01 -9.91
C GLU A 193 -13.17 -37.57 -10.29
N ASP A 194 -12.14 -38.16 -9.64
CA ASP A 194 -10.74 -37.96 -10.05
C ASP A 194 -10.31 -39.01 -11.08
N HIS A 195 -9.74 -38.55 -12.16
CA HIS A 195 -9.26 -39.42 -13.26
C HIS A 195 -7.76 -39.35 -13.47
N GLU A 196 -7.05 -38.42 -12.82
CA GLU A 196 -5.65 -38.17 -13.09
C GLU A 196 -4.88 -37.79 -11.83
N GLY A 197 -4.23 -38.76 -11.22
CA GLY A 197 -3.10 -38.31 -10.48
C GLY A 197 -2.93 -38.67 -9.03
N ASP A 198 -1.82 -38.20 -8.53
CA ASP A 198 -1.32 -38.38 -7.19
C ASP A 198 -1.81 -37.24 -6.28
N ILE A 199 -3.09 -37.30 -5.90
CA ILE A 199 -3.67 -36.31 -4.97
C ILE A 199 -2.91 -36.31 -3.65
N ASP A 200 -2.49 -37.49 -3.17
CA ASP A 200 -1.80 -37.63 -1.90
C ASP A 200 -0.49 -36.83 -1.88
N ALA A 201 0.29 -36.86 -2.95
CA ALA A 201 1.51 -36.06 -3.06
C ALA A 201 1.22 -34.55 -3.07
N ALA A 202 0.15 -34.10 -3.74
CA ALA A 202 -0.23 -32.69 -3.77
C ALA A 202 -0.74 -32.21 -2.39
N VAL A 203 -1.43 -33.05 -1.66
CA VAL A 203 -1.89 -32.77 -0.29
C VAL A 203 -0.72 -32.75 0.67
N GLU A 204 0.26 -33.65 0.54
CA GLU A 204 1.47 -33.65 1.34
C GLU A 204 2.26 -32.35 1.14
N GLU A 205 2.45 -31.91 -0.10
CA GLU A 205 3.10 -30.63 -0.40
C GLU A 205 2.38 -29.42 0.19
N ALA A 206 1.04 -29.41 0.15
CA ALA A 206 0.24 -28.35 0.79
C ALA A 206 0.40 -28.37 2.32
N THR A 207 0.44 -29.55 2.91
CA THR A 207 0.61 -29.73 4.37
C THR A 207 1.98 -29.25 4.83
N ASP A 208 3.04 -29.54 4.08
CA ASP A 208 4.40 -29.06 4.36
C ASP A 208 4.51 -27.53 4.35
N LYS A 209 3.65 -26.86 3.58
CA LYS A 209 3.54 -25.40 3.51
C LYS A 209 2.49 -24.81 4.44
N GLU A 210 1.97 -25.59 5.39
CA GLU A 210 0.94 -25.18 6.36
C GLU A 210 -0.35 -24.66 5.71
N ILE A 211 -0.69 -25.15 4.50
CA ILE A 211 -1.92 -24.81 3.78
C ILE A 211 -3.04 -25.76 4.16
N LYS A 212 -4.18 -25.24 4.58
CA LYS A 212 -5.36 -26.04 4.93
C LYS A 212 -6.19 -26.30 3.67
N ILE A 213 -6.57 -27.57 3.44
CA ILE A 213 -7.45 -27.97 2.33
C ILE A 213 -8.80 -28.38 2.88
N TYR A 214 -9.86 -27.90 2.25
CA TYR A 214 -11.26 -28.17 2.60
C TYR A 214 -12.04 -28.67 1.39
#